data_8f26e8710315bff79089140d0d8f7d14
#
_entry.id   8f26e8710315bff79089140d0d8f7d14
#
_cell.length_a   1.000
_cell.length_b   1.000
_cell.length_c   1.000
_cell.angle_alpha   90.00
_cell.angle_beta   90.00
_cell.angle_gamma   90.00
#
_symmetry.space_group_name_H-M   'P 1'
#
loop_
_entity.id
_entity.type
_entity.pdbx_description
1 polymer ?
#
loop_
_entity_poly.entity_id
_entity_poly.type
_entity_poly.pdbx_seq_one_letter_code
_entity_poly.pdbx_strand_id
1 'polypeptide(L)'
;IEKVQPKDFDKSKFEITLLRRYRNGMQFDSIDFENFREMYDALFDETLTFDDEALEERLRYCGVLYKDRLFPAEGIIDNNTKETLFAYIDNCFSTGKSVLYYKAIYQDLSDAFASCFTLADEKMLKAYIEYSAEKDKYYYFSDYMSVDRNVKIDHTEEIEEYFLSAGKPMRLDDVFSTLSHIPQERVDRIIKTDSRFLRNSKGEYFHTDIFEITDDELENIAEIIESFIVY
;
A
#
# COMPACT_ATOMS: atom_id res chain seq x y z
N ILE A 1 4.65 -1.73 23.54
CA ILE A 1 4.34 -0.80 24.63
C ILE A 1 3.53 0.30 23.99
N GLU A 2 2.23 0.37 24.28
CA GLU A 2 1.36 1.46 23.82
C GLU A 2 1.86 2.76 24.46
N LYS A 3 2.39 3.69 23.67
CA LYS A 3 2.71 5.02 24.16
C LYS A 3 1.40 5.75 24.45
N VAL A 4 1.15 6.04 25.72
CA VAL A 4 -0.02 6.84 26.14
C VAL A 4 0.18 8.27 25.65
N GLN A 5 -0.81 8.79 24.90
CA GLN A 5 -0.77 10.17 24.42
C GLN A 5 -0.68 11.15 25.61
N PRO A 6 0.26 12.10 25.61
CA PRO A 6 0.28 13.18 26.61
C PRO A 6 -1.04 13.96 26.61
N LYS A 7 -1.53 14.28 27.80
CA LYS A 7 -2.81 15.00 27.98
C LYS A 7 -2.64 16.48 28.30
N ASP A 8 -1.42 16.93 28.39
CA ASP A 8 -1.02 18.26 28.89
C ASP A 8 -0.80 19.29 27.79
N PHE A 9 -1.36 19.06 26.59
CA PHE A 9 -1.27 19.99 25.46
C PHE A 9 -2.56 19.97 24.61
N ASP A 10 -2.79 21.07 23.89
CA ASP A 10 -3.91 21.18 22.93
C ASP A 10 -3.46 20.68 21.55
N LYS A 11 -3.84 19.44 21.22
CA LYS A 11 -3.51 18.79 19.96
C LYS A 11 -3.97 19.64 18.75
N SER A 12 -5.15 20.25 18.81
CA SER A 12 -5.71 21.02 17.69
C SER A 12 -4.87 22.26 17.39
N LYS A 13 -4.36 22.95 18.43
CA LYS A 13 -3.47 24.09 18.24
C LYS A 13 -2.15 23.67 17.59
N PHE A 14 -1.60 22.52 17.99
CA PHE A 14 -0.39 21.96 17.38
C PHE A 14 -0.62 21.61 15.90
N GLU A 15 -1.73 20.95 15.56
CA GLU A 15 -2.10 20.63 14.18
C GLU A 15 -2.27 21.88 13.31
N ILE A 16 -2.91 22.94 13.84
CA ILE A 16 -3.05 24.23 13.15
C ILE A 16 -1.68 24.87 12.91
N THR A 17 -0.79 24.85 13.90
CA THR A 17 0.57 25.41 13.79
C THR A 17 1.37 24.66 12.73
N LEU A 18 1.34 23.33 12.75
CA LEU A 18 1.97 22.48 11.72
C LEU A 18 1.43 22.80 10.33
N LEU A 19 0.13 22.89 10.16
CA LEU A 19 -0.49 23.15 8.86
C LEU A 19 -0.13 24.54 8.32
N ARG A 20 0.01 25.53 9.19
CA ARG A 20 0.36 26.90 8.79
C ARG A 20 1.83 27.05 8.37
N ARG A 21 2.75 26.40 9.07
CA ARG A 21 4.20 26.59 8.88
C ARG A 21 4.88 25.48 8.09
N TYR A 22 4.41 24.23 8.21
CA TYR A 22 5.15 23.04 7.80
C TYR A 22 4.40 22.16 6.80
N ARG A 23 3.76 22.75 5.80
CA ARG A 23 3.03 21.97 4.76
C ARG A 23 3.90 20.93 4.04
N ASN A 24 5.20 21.22 3.91
CA ASN A 24 6.19 20.34 3.24
C ASN A 24 6.98 19.49 4.24
N GLY A 25 6.50 19.38 5.47
CA GLY A 25 7.11 18.60 6.53
C GLY A 25 8.09 19.39 7.41
N MET A 26 7.98 19.16 8.72
CA MET A 26 8.85 19.68 9.78
C MET A 26 9.97 18.68 10.05
N GLN A 27 11.19 19.12 10.25
CA GLN A 27 12.27 18.31 10.78
C GLN A 27 12.28 18.35 12.32
N PHE A 28 12.79 17.30 12.95
CA PHE A 28 12.94 17.28 14.40
C PHE A 28 14.34 17.82 14.76
N ASP A 29 14.53 19.11 14.60
CA ASP A 29 15.76 19.82 14.96
C ASP A 29 15.47 21.09 15.75
N SER A 30 16.48 21.68 16.37
CA SER A 30 16.35 22.86 17.23
C SER A 30 15.81 24.08 16.49
N ILE A 31 16.11 24.21 15.19
CA ILE A 31 15.66 25.36 14.38
C ILE A 31 14.16 25.26 14.13
N ASP A 32 13.68 24.07 13.73
CA ASP A 32 12.25 23.85 13.49
C ASP A 32 11.46 23.90 14.80
N PHE A 33 12.01 23.44 15.93
CA PHE A 33 11.35 23.56 17.23
C PHE A 33 11.22 25.02 17.68
N GLU A 34 12.24 25.86 17.49
CA GLU A 34 12.17 27.29 17.80
C GLU A 34 11.12 27.99 16.90
N ASN A 35 11.18 27.76 15.59
CA ASN A 35 10.20 28.28 14.64
C ASN A 35 8.77 27.84 14.96
N PHE A 36 8.58 26.60 15.46
CA PHE A 36 7.28 26.11 15.86
C PHE A 36 6.73 26.86 17.07
N ARG A 37 7.58 27.07 18.11
CA ARG A 37 7.20 27.85 19.30
C ARG A 37 6.83 29.29 18.94
N GLU A 38 7.63 29.96 18.10
CA GLU A 38 7.34 31.30 17.62
C GLU A 38 6.01 31.38 16.87
N MET A 39 5.74 30.41 15.97
CA MET A 39 4.49 30.38 15.23
C MET A 39 3.29 30.08 16.13
N TYR A 40 3.44 29.17 17.11
CA TYR A 40 2.41 28.88 18.09
C TYR A 40 2.05 30.09 18.93
N ASP A 41 3.06 30.80 19.47
CA ASP A 41 2.88 32.04 20.25
C ASP A 41 2.16 33.10 19.39
N ALA A 42 2.60 33.31 18.16
CA ALA A 42 1.98 34.26 17.22
C ALA A 42 0.53 33.95 16.87
N LEU A 43 0.14 32.64 16.87
CA LEU A 43 -1.22 32.22 16.51
C LEU A 43 -2.19 32.28 17.72
N PHE A 44 -1.69 31.99 18.92
CA PHE A 44 -2.57 31.73 20.07
C PHE A 44 -2.31 32.66 21.26
N ASP A 45 -1.31 33.54 21.17
CA ASP A 45 -0.86 34.39 22.29
C ASP A 45 -0.53 33.58 23.56
N GLU A 46 0.11 32.40 23.34
CA GLU A 46 0.46 31.44 24.37
C GLU A 46 1.90 30.95 24.14
N THR A 47 2.73 30.99 25.18
CA THR A 47 4.11 30.53 25.11
C THR A 47 4.24 29.05 25.49
N LEU A 48 4.83 28.22 24.62
CA LEU A 48 5.15 26.84 24.92
C LEU A 48 6.40 26.75 25.81
N THR A 49 6.25 26.10 26.97
CA THR A 49 7.33 25.94 27.96
C THR A 49 8.02 24.58 27.88
N PHE A 50 7.66 23.73 26.92
CA PHE A 50 8.27 22.44 26.71
C PHE A 50 9.71 22.58 26.20
N ASP A 51 10.63 21.76 26.71
CA ASP A 51 11.93 21.55 26.06
C ASP A 51 11.77 20.81 24.72
N ASP A 52 12.85 20.62 23.97
CA ASP A 52 12.78 20.03 22.63
C ASP A 52 12.32 18.58 22.66
N GLU A 53 12.75 17.79 23.65
CA GLU A 53 12.37 16.39 23.79
C GLU A 53 10.86 16.24 24.07
N ALA A 54 10.36 17.04 25.04
CA ALA A 54 8.94 17.05 25.38
C ALA A 54 8.06 17.61 24.25
N LEU A 55 8.56 18.57 23.48
CA LEU A 55 7.88 19.10 22.30
C LEU A 55 7.82 18.05 21.17
N GLU A 56 8.93 17.38 20.88
CA GLU A 56 8.97 16.29 19.89
C GLU A 56 7.98 15.17 20.24
N GLU A 57 7.94 14.75 21.52
CA GLU A 57 7.01 13.70 21.94
C GLU A 57 5.56 14.07 21.62
N ARG A 58 5.15 15.32 21.84
CA ARG A 58 3.78 15.79 21.56
C ARG A 58 3.51 15.94 20.07
N LEU A 59 4.46 16.49 19.34
CA LEU A 59 4.38 16.67 17.89
C LEU A 59 4.15 15.37 17.15
N ARG A 60 4.75 14.26 17.60
CA ARG A 60 4.56 12.91 17.00
C ARG A 60 3.10 12.42 17.01
N TYR A 61 2.23 13.03 17.84
CA TYR A 61 0.79 12.76 17.85
C TYR A 61 -0.04 13.73 16.98
N CYS A 62 0.59 14.74 16.39
CA CYS A 62 -0.09 15.83 15.70
C CYS A 62 0.04 15.77 14.17
N GLY A 63 0.64 14.73 13.62
CA GLY A 63 0.83 14.61 12.18
C GLY A 63 1.36 13.27 11.73
N VAL A 64 1.56 13.16 10.44
CA VAL A 64 2.05 11.96 9.75
C VAL A 64 3.57 11.96 9.70
N LEU A 65 4.20 10.97 10.32
CA LEU A 65 5.65 10.81 10.27
C LEU A 65 6.05 10.03 9.01
N TYR A 66 6.85 10.66 8.15
CA TYR A 66 7.35 10.03 6.92
C TYR A 66 8.76 10.50 6.61
N LYS A 67 9.71 9.58 6.40
CA LYS A 67 11.14 9.84 6.13
C LYS A 67 11.75 10.89 7.08
N ASP A 68 11.58 10.66 8.37
CA ASP A 68 12.08 11.51 9.47
C ASP A 68 11.55 12.96 9.47
N ARG A 69 10.44 13.20 8.77
CA ARG A 69 9.71 14.48 8.80
C ARG A 69 8.28 14.28 9.27
N LEU A 70 7.77 15.28 9.97
CA LEU A 70 6.39 15.34 10.42
C LEU A 70 5.57 16.21 9.48
N PHE A 71 4.54 15.65 8.88
CA PHE A 71 3.64 16.36 7.97
C PHE A 71 2.27 16.58 8.62
N PRO A 72 1.66 17.76 8.47
CA PRO A 72 0.25 17.94 8.83
C PRO A 72 -0.62 17.07 7.94
N ALA A 73 -1.55 16.31 8.52
CA ALA A 73 -2.38 15.35 7.76
C ALA A 73 -3.19 16.05 6.64
N GLU A 74 -3.81 17.20 6.93
CA GLU A 74 -4.54 17.99 5.93
C GLU A 74 -3.63 18.59 4.84
N GLY A 75 -2.33 18.68 5.09
CA GLY A 75 -1.33 19.10 4.09
C GLY A 75 -0.96 17.99 3.12
N ILE A 76 -1.18 16.72 3.49
CA ILE A 76 -0.94 15.57 2.62
C ILE A 76 -2.18 15.28 1.77
N ILE A 77 -3.33 15.12 2.42
CA ILE A 77 -4.62 14.81 1.79
C ILE A 77 -5.67 15.72 2.43
N ASP A 78 -6.41 16.46 1.62
CA ASP A 78 -7.50 17.32 2.08
C ASP A 78 -8.71 16.52 2.56
N ASN A 79 -9.65 17.17 3.25
CA ASN A 79 -10.79 16.50 3.86
C ASN A 79 -11.71 15.80 2.84
N ASN A 80 -11.91 16.37 1.65
CA ASN A 80 -12.76 15.75 0.62
C ASN A 80 -12.10 14.48 0.05
N THR A 81 -10.82 14.56 -0.26
CA THR A 81 -10.03 13.40 -0.73
C THR A 81 -9.90 12.33 0.37
N LYS A 82 -9.81 12.73 1.63
CA LYS A 82 -9.84 11.82 2.78
C LYS A 82 -11.14 11.03 2.84
N GLU A 83 -12.29 11.68 2.68
CA GLU A 83 -13.59 11.00 2.65
C GLU A 83 -13.67 9.99 1.51
N THR A 84 -13.19 10.36 0.32
CA THR A 84 -13.11 9.47 -0.83
C THR A 84 -12.22 8.25 -0.57
N LEU A 85 -11.05 8.46 0.03
CA LEU A 85 -10.11 7.38 0.38
C LEU A 85 -10.75 6.39 1.36
N PHE A 86 -11.32 6.86 2.46
CA PHE A 86 -11.90 5.95 3.45
C PHE A 86 -13.19 5.28 2.96
N ALA A 87 -14.00 5.95 2.15
CA ALA A 87 -15.15 5.35 1.48
C ALA A 87 -14.72 4.21 0.53
N TYR A 88 -13.65 4.40 -0.25
CA TYR A 88 -13.07 3.36 -1.09
C TYR A 88 -12.59 2.15 -0.27
N ILE A 89 -11.83 2.38 0.81
CA ILE A 89 -11.32 1.33 1.69
C ILE A 89 -12.48 0.53 2.30
N ASP A 90 -13.48 1.22 2.86
CA ASP A 90 -14.65 0.60 3.47
C ASP A 90 -15.48 -0.21 2.47
N ASN A 91 -15.66 0.31 1.25
CA ASN A 91 -16.33 -0.40 0.17
C ASN A 91 -15.58 -1.69 -0.21
N CYS A 92 -14.26 -1.64 -0.35
CA CYS A 92 -13.46 -2.81 -0.67
C CYS A 92 -13.59 -3.92 0.38
N PHE A 93 -13.51 -3.59 1.66
CA PHE A 93 -13.69 -4.58 2.72
C PHE A 93 -15.14 -5.08 2.82
N SER A 94 -16.13 -4.23 2.60
CA SER A 94 -17.54 -4.63 2.61
C SER A 94 -17.92 -5.55 1.44
N THR A 95 -17.22 -5.46 0.32
CA THR A 95 -17.38 -6.34 -0.85
C THR A 95 -16.62 -7.66 -0.74
N GLY A 96 -15.96 -7.91 0.40
CA GLY A 96 -15.35 -9.20 0.70
C GLY A 96 -13.84 -9.28 0.46
N LYS A 97 -13.16 -8.18 0.09
CA LYS A 97 -11.69 -8.19 0.04
C LYS A 97 -11.14 -8.42 1.45
N SER A 98 -10.22 -9.36 1.58
CA SER A 98 -9.56 -9.67 2.87
C SER A 98 -8.35 -8.79 3.16
N VAL A 99 -7.74 -8.24 2.11
CA VAL A 99 -6.56 -7.36 2.16
C VAL A 99 -6.66 -6.24 1.13
N LEU A 100 -6.02 -5.11 1.44
CA LEU A 100 -5.84 -3.99 0.52
C LEU A 100 -4.37 -3.60 0.48
N TYR A 101 -3.76 -3.65 -0.69
CA TYR A 101 -2.38 -3.20 -0.90
C TYR A 101 -2.33 -1.68 -1.02
N TYR A 102 -1.41 -1.03 -0.31
CA TYR A 102 -1.25 0.43 -0.38
C TYR A 102 -0.95 0.90 -1.80
N LYS A 103 -0.18 0.11 -2.55
CA LYS A 103 0.11 0.39 -3.96
C LYS A 103 -1.15 0.37 -4.82
N ALA A 104 -2.06 -0.61 -4.61
CA ALA A 104 -3.33 -0.66 -5.32
C ALA A 104 -4.21 0.55 -4.99
N ILE A 105 -4.37 0.88 -3.70
CA ILE A 105 -5.12 2.06 -3.27
C ILE A 105 -4.57 3.33 -3.93
N TYR A 106 -3.23 3.47 -3.95
CA TYR A 106 -2.55 4.63 -4.54
C TYR A 106 -2.79 4.74 -6.05
N GLN A 107 -2.81 3.62 -6.76
CA GLN A 107 -3.08 3.55 -8.20
C GLN A 107 -4.56 3.78 -8.54
N ASP A 108 -5.46 3.08 -7.85
CA ASP A 108 -6.91 3.15 -8.11
C ASP A 108 -7.50 4.53 -7.82
N LEU A 109 -6.90 5.26 -6.86
CA LEU A 109 -7.30 6.61 -6.48
C LEU A 109 -6.37 7.70 -7.05
N SER A 110 -5.57 7.38 -8.07
CA SER A 110 -4.62 8.34 -8.67
C SER A 110 -5.26 9.66 -9.10
N ASP A 111 -6.46 9.62 -9.66
CA ASP A 111 -7.21 10.81 -10.06
C ASP A 111 -7.63 11.66 -8.85
N ALA A 112 -8.07 11.01 -7.77
CA ALA A 112 -8.43 11.70 -6.53
C ALA A 112 -7.19 12.32 -5.86
N PHE A 113 -6.02 11.70 -5.99
CA PHE A 113 -4.75 12.20 -5.46
C PHE A 113 -4.04 13.21 -6.36
N ALA A 114 -4.55 13.51 -7.55
CA ALA A 114 -3.91 14.41 -8.50
C ALA A 114 -3.63 15.83 -7.94
N SER A 115 -4.42 16.30 -6.97
CA SER A 115 -4.22 17.57 -6.26
C SER A 115 -3.39 17.46 -4.97
N CYS A 116 -3.04 16.23 -4.54
CA CYS A 116 -2.32 15.97 -3.28
C CYS A 116 -0.81 15.99 -3.51
N PHE A 117 -0.23 17.15 -3.86
CA PHE A 117 1.18 17.28 -4.24
C PHE A 117 2.19 16.86 -3.16
N THR A 118 1.78 16.82 -1.90
CA THR A 118 2.63 16.38 -0.78
C THR A 118 2.65 14.85 -0.64
N LEU A 119 1.63 14.15 -1.15
CA LEU A 119 1.56 12.70 -1.12
C LEU A 119 2.58 12.08 -2.10
N ALA A 120 3.73 11.66 -1.57
CA ALA A 120 4.89 11.28 -2.39
C ALA A 120 4.79 9.87 -3.01
N ASP A 121 4.28 8.89 -2.24
CA ASP A 121 4.23 7.48 -2.64
C ASP A 121 3.26 6.67 -1.75
N GLU A 122 3.12 5.38 -2.07
CA GLU A 122 2.26 4.45 -1.32
C GLU A 122 2.70 4.23 0.14
N LYS A 123 3.96 4.47 0.47
CA LYS A 123 4.45 4.37 1.86
C LYS A 123 4.00 5.57 2.69
N MET A 124 3.99 6.75 2.06
CA MET A 124 3.41 7.93 2.69
C MET A 124 1.90 7.82 2.86
N LEU A 125 1.21 7.22 1.87
CA LEU A 125 -0.22 6.89 1.96
C LEU A 125 -0.49 5.93 3.13
N LYS A 126 0.33 4.88 3.30
CA LYS A 126 0.25 3.99 4.47
C LYS A 126 0.33 4.78 5.77
N ALA A 127 1.37 5.61 5.94
CA ALA A 127 1.57 6.40 7.15
C ALA A 127 0.38 7.36 7.40
N TYR A 128 -0.19 7.93 6.34
CA TYR A 128 -1.38 8.77 6.41
C TYR A 128 -2.61 7.98 6.88
N ILE A 129 -2.86 6.79 6.33
CA ILE A 129 -3.98 5.93 6.73
C ILE A 129 -3.83 5.50 8.19
N GLU A 130 -2.63 5.08 8.62
CA GLU A 130 -2.34 4.71 10.02
C GLU A 130 -2.62 5.85 11.00
N TYR A 131 -2.32 7.09 10.61
CA TYR A 131 -2.57 8.28 11.43
C TYR A 131 -4.06 8.68 11.46
N SER A 132 -4.75 8.60 10.32
CA SER A 132 -6.06 9.21 10.10
C SER A 132 -7.25 8.27 10.30
N ALA A 133 -7.03 6.96 10.30
CA ALA A 133 -8.09 5.96 10.51
C ALA A 133 -8.54 5.94 11.98
N GLU A 134 -9.76 5.45 12.19
CA GLU A 134 -10.24 5.14 13.52
C GLU A 134 -9.34 4.11 14.21
N LYS A 135 -9.10 4.30 15.51
CA LYS A 135 -8.25 3.41 16.28
C LYS A 135 -8.78 1.97 16.21
N ASP A 136 -7.85 1.04 16.03
CA ASP A 136 -8.11 -0.41 16.00
C ASP A 136 -9.08 -0.90 14.88
N LYS A 137 -9.39 -0.04 13.90
CA LYS A 137 -10.25 -0.41 12.78
C LYS A 137 -9.57 -1.37 11.81
N TYR A 138 -8.25 -1.19 11.60
CA TYR A 138 -7.47 -1.97 10.65
C TYR A 138 -6.17 -2.48 11.27
N TYR A 139 -5.65 -3.57 10.73
CA TYR A 139 -4.30 -4.08 10.99
C TYR A 139 -3.38 -3.69 9.83
N TYR A 140 -2.24 -3.09 10.14
CA TYR A 140 -1.30 -2.54 9.19
C TYR A 140 -0.08 -3.44 9.06
N PHE A 141 0.21 -3.88 7.83
CA PHE A 141 1.36 -4.70 7.49
C PHE A 141 2.33 -3.89 6.62
N SER A 142 3.43 -4.51 6.16
CA SER A 142 4.42 -3.80 5.32
C SER A 142 3.79 -3.17 4.08
N ASP A 143 3.08 -3.99 3.29
CA ASP A 143 2.64 -3.62 1.94
C ASP A 143 1.11 -3.55 1.80
N TYR A 144 0.37 -4.00 2.81
CA TYR A 144 -1.09 -4.09 2.80
C TYR A 144 -1.69 -3.82 4.18
N MET A 145 -3.00 -3.62 4.20
CA MET A 145 -3.83 -3.55 5.41
C MET A 145 -4.96 -4.58 5.35
N SER A 146 -5.50 -4.95 6.51
CA SER A 146 -6.60 -5.90 6.65
C SER A 146 -7.50 -5.54 7.83
N VAL A 147 -8.72 -6.03 7.83
CA VAL A 147 -9.62 -6.02 9.00
C VAL A 147 -9.40 -7.24 9.91
N ASP A 148 -8.63 -8.24 9.45
CA ASP A 148 -8.25 -9.41 10.24
C ASP A 148 -6.73 -9.44 10.47
N ARG A 149 -6.33 -9.54 11.75
CA ARG A 149 -4.92 -9.64 12.14
C ARG A 149 -4.23 -10.91 11.62
N ASN A 150 -4.99 -11.99 11.47
CA ASN A 150 -4.48 -13.31 11.12
C ASN A 150 -4.79 -13.67 9.66
N VAL A 151 -5.04 -12.66 8.82
CA VAL A 151 -5.39 -12.86 7.41
C VAL A 151 -4.34 -13.73 6.71
N LYS A 152 -4.79 -14.77 6.05
CA LYS A 152 -3.98 -15.60 5.16
C LYS A 152 -4.16 -15.06 3.75
N ILE A 153 -3.05 -14.65 3.15
CA ILE A 153 -3.06 -14.15 1.77
C ILE A 153 -2.69 -15.30 0.86
N ASP A 154 -3.64 -15.71 0.03
CA ASP A 154 -3.42 -16.58 -1.11
C ASP A 154 -3.77 -15.82 -2.39
N HIS A 155 -2.77 -15.60 -3.24
CA HIS A 155 -2.95 -14.95 -4.54
C HIS A 155 -3.07 -15.95 -5.67
N THR A 156 -3.09 -17.23 -5.36
CA THR A 156 -3.09 -18.30 -6.38
C THR A 156 -4.32 -18.20 -7.27
N GLU A 157 -5.50 -18.01 -6.66
CA GLU A 157 -6.76 -17.86 -7.40
C GLU A 157 -6.76 -16.61 -8.30
N GLU A 158 -6.28 -15.47 -7.80
CA GLU A 158 -6.23 -14.24 -8.58
C GLU A 158 -5.27 -14.34 -9.78
N ILE A 159 -4.11 -14.97 -9.57
CA ILE A 159 -3.15 -15.22 -10.66
C ILE A 159 -3.73 -16.20 -11.66
N GLU A 160 -4.40 -17.26 -11.20
CA GLU A 160 -5.08 -18.25 -12.03
C GLU A 160 -6.16 -17.60 -12.90
N GLU A 161 -7.08 -16.84 -12.31
CA GLU A 161 -8.13 -16.11 -13.04
C GLU A 161 -7.54 -15.19 -14.11
N TYR A 162 -6.43 -14.52 -13.80
CA TYR A 162 -5.74 -13.66 -14.75
C TYR A 162 -5.24 -14.45 -15.97
N PHE A 163 -4.57 -15.59 -15.77
CA PHE A 163 -4.11 -16.44 -16.87
C PHE A 163 -5.25 -17.05 -17.69
N LEU A 164 -6.31 -17.51 -17.02
CA LEU A 164 -7.50 -18.08 -17.67
C LEU A 164 -8.23 -17.00 -18.51
N SER A 165 -8.38 -15.80 -17.98
CA SER A 165 -9.00 -14.67 -18.71
C SER A 165 -8.17 -14.21 -19.91
N ALA A 166 -6.85 -14.27 -19.81
CA ALA A 166 -5.94 -13.92 -20.89
C ALA A 166 -6.00 -14.93 -22.05
N GLY A 167 -6.26 -16.24 -21.75
CA GLY A 167 -6.44 -17.31 -22.72
C GLY A 167 -5.24 -17.56 -23.63
N LYS A 168 -4.03 -17.15 -23.23
CA LYS A 168 -2.80 -17.24 -24.03
C LYS A 168 -1.55 -17.25 -23.14
N PRO A 169 -0.41 -17.76 -23.64
CA PRO A 169 0.87 -17.63 -22.96
C PRO A 169 1.29 -16.16 -22.76
N MET A 170 1.87 -15.85 -21.60
CA MET A 170 2.25 -14.51 -21.20
C MET A 170 3.68 -14.44 -20.68
N ARG A 171 4.36 -13.32 -20.89
CA ARG A 171 5.66 -13.03 -20.29
C ARG A 171 5.47 -12.59 -18.85
N LEU A 172 6.41 -12.95 -17.97
CA LEU A 172 6.34 -12.53 -16.56
C LEU A 172 6.28 -11.01 -16.39
N ASP A 173 6.97 -10.26 -17.24
CA ASP A 173 6.95 -8.78 -17.18
C ASP A 173 5.53 -8.22 -17.41
N ASP A 174 4.76 -8.83 -18.32
CA ASP A 174 3.36 -8.44 -18.57
C ASP A 174 2.46 -8.79 -17.37
N VAL A 175 2.68 -9.98 -16.78
CA VAL A 175 1.97 -10.41 -15.57
C VAL A 175 2.27 -9.47 -14.40
N PHE A 176 3.54 -9.13 -14.16
CA PHE A 176 3.93 -8.19 -13.10
C PHE A 176 3.37 -6.79 -13.30
N SER A 177 3.25 -6.35 -14.55
CA SER A 177 2.68 -5.05 -14.85
C SER A 177 1.19 -5.00 -14.54
N THR A 178 0.46 -6.04 -14.87
CA THR A 178 -1.00 -6.12 -14.65
C THR A 178 -1.33 -6.40 -13.18
N LEU A 179 -0.65 -7.36 -12.55
CA LEU A 179 -0.83 -7.69 -11.13
C LEU A 179 0.12 -6.86 -10.24
N SER A 180 0.30 -5.59 -10.58
CA SER A 180 1.30 -4.71 -9.97
C SER A 180 1.07 -4.44 -8.46
N HIS A 181 -0.11 -4.72 -7.95
CA HIS A 181 -0.46 -4.65 -6.53
C HIS A 181 0.08 -5.83 -5.73
N ILE A 182 0.36 -6.99 -6.38
CA ILE A 182 0.98 -8.15 -5.74
C ILE A 182 2.51 -8.01 -5.85
N PRO A 183 3.28 -8.24 -4.77
CA PRO A 183 4.74 -8.25 -4.85
C PRO A 183 5.25 -9.24 -5.89
N GLN A 184 6.12 -8.78 -6.79
CA GLN A 184 6.63 -9.57 -7.92
C GLN A 184 7.23 -10.92 -7.50
N GLU A 185 7.98 -10.94 -6.39
CA GLU A 185 8.57 -12.16 -5.83
C GLU A 185 7.51 -13.21 -5.45
N ARG A 186 6.33 -12.76 -5.03
CA ARG A 186 5.22 -13.64 -4.69
C ARG A 186 4.57 -14.22 -5.92
N VAL A 187 4.31 -13.38 -6.94
CA VAL A 187 3.78 -13.82 -8.25
C VAL A 187 4.74 -14.84 -8.89
N ASP A 188 6.03 -14.49 -8.96
CA ASP A 188 7.07 -15.36 -9.54
C ASP A 188 7.16 -16.71 -8.83
N ARG A 189 7.10 -16.71 -7.49
CA ARG A 189 7.10 -17.94 -6.71
C ARG A 189 5.90 -18.81 -7.01
N ILE A 190 4.67 -18.26 -7.02
CA ILE A 190 3.44 -19.03 -7.30
C ILE A 190 3.53 -19.63 -8.69
N ILE A 191 3.82 -18.85 -9.72
CA ILE A 191 3.88 -19.32 -11.11
C ILE A 191 4.95 -20.40 -11.31
N LYS A 192 6.08 -20.33 -10.59
CA LYS A 192 7.16 -21.34 -10.73
C LYS A 192 6.97 -22.60 -9.90
N THR A 193 6.16 -22.54 -8.84
CA THR A 193 5.99 -23.69 -7.92
C THR A 193 4.66 -24.41 -8.05
N ASP A 194 3.65 -23.77 -8.63
CA ASP A 194 2.35 -24.38 -8.87
C ASP A 194 2.36 -25.10 -10.22
N SER A 195 2.06 -26.40 -10.21
CA SER A 195 2.08 -27.27 -11.39
C SER A 195 1.04 -26.91 -12.46
N ARG A 196 0.06 -26.07 -12.13
CA ARG A 196 -0.94 -25.57 -13.09
C ARG A 196 -0.35 -24.54 -14.06
N PHE A 197 0.80 -23.93 -13.73
CA PHE A 197 1.48 -22.99 -14.61
C PHE A 197 2.68 -23.67 -15.27
N LEU A 198 2.68 -23.67 -16.59
CA LEU A 198 3.76 -24.26 -17.40
C LEU A 198 4.50 -23.16 -18.16
N ARG A 199 5.76 -23.43 -18.51
CA ARG A 199 6.59 -22.55 -19.29
C ARG A 199 6.87 -23.13 -20.66
N ASN A 200 6.61 -22.36 -21.72
CA ASN A 200 6.92 -22.76 -23.09
C ASN A 200 8.39 -22.48 -23.47
N SER A 201 8.79 -22.94 -24.67
CA SER A 201 10.15 -22.75 -25.20
C SER A 201 10.53 -21.28 -25.44
N LYS A 202 9.56 -20.36 -25.54
CA LYS A 202 9.76 -18.92 -25.70
C LYS A 202 9.96 -18.19 -24.35
N GLY A 203 9.84 -18.92 -23.23
CA GLY A 203 9.96 -18.36 -21.90
C GLY A 203 8.69 -17.71 -21.38
N GLU A 204 7.55 -17.92 -22.03
CA GLU A 204 6.24 -17.47 -21.61
C GLU A 204 5.57 -18.52 -20.73
N TYR A 205 4.75 -18.06 -19.78
CA TYR A 205 3.98 -18.92 -18.87
C TYR A 205 2.51 -18.96 -19.27
N PHE A 206 1.85 -20.08 -19.00
CA PHE A 206 0.43 -20.27 -19.28
C PHE A 206 -0.19 -21.23 -18.27
N HIS A 207 -1.49 -21.12 -18.05
CA HIS A 207 -2.25 -22.07 -17.24
C HIS A 207 -2.56 -23.32 -18.07
N THR A 208 -2.50 -24.51 -17.46
CA THR A 208 -2.76 -25.78 -18.17
C THR A 208 -4.13 -25.85 -18.84
N ASP A 209 -5.14 -25.26 -18.23
CA ASP A 209 -6.53 -25.32 -18.71
C ASP A 209 -6.81 -24.45 -19.95
N ILE A 210 -5.85 -23.60 -20.39
CA ILE A 210 -5.98 -22.88 -21.67
C ILE A 210 -5.51 -23.72 -22.86
N PHE A 211 -4.93 -24.89 -22.62
CA PHE A 211 -4.48 -25.81 -23.66
C PHE A 211 -5.41 -27.00 -23.73
N GLU A 212 -6.21 -27.05 -24.77
CA GLU A 212 -6.89 -28.28 -25.17
C GLU A 212 -5.95 -29.04 -26.11
N ILE A 213 -5.41 -30.17 -25.65
CA ILE A 213 -4.71 -31.14 -26.52
C ILE A 213 -5.78 -32.09 -27.06
N THR A 214 -5.95 -32.10 -28.35
CA THR A 214 -6.89 -33.00 -29.01
C THR A 214 -6.37 -34.44 -28.97
N ASP A 215 -7.26 -35.46 -29.07
CA ASP A 215 -6.87 -36.85 -29.08
C ASP A 215 -5.90 -37.17 -30.22
N ASP A 216 -6.09 -36.54 -31.42
CA ASP A 216 -5.19 -36.67 -32.56
C ASP A 216 -3.78 -36.12 -32.28
N GLU A 217 -3.66 -35.04 -31.52
CA GLU A 217 -2.37 -34.47 -31.11
C GLU A 217 -1.69 -35.36 -30.06
N LEU A 218 -2.46 -35.99 -29.14
CA LEU A 218 -1.93 -36.96 -28.19
C LEU A 218 -1.41 -38.21 -28.90
N GLU A 219 -2.12 -38.75 -29.91
CA GLU A 219 -1.65 -39.86 -30.73
C GLU A 219 -0.35 -39.52 -31.48
N ASN A 220 -0.28 -38.34 -32.11
CA ASN A 220 0.95 -37.87 -32.78
C ASN A 220 2.13 -37.72 -31.80
N ILE A 221 1.90 -37.22 -30.60
CA ILE A 221 2.94 -37.09 -29.56
C ILE A 221 3.40 -38.50 -29.12
N ALA A 222 2.48 -39.42 -28.92
CA ALA A 222 2.79 -40.80 -28.56
C ALA A 222 3.64 -41.51 -29.63
N GLU A 223 3.28 -41.39 -30.92
CA GLU A 223 4.04 -41.92 -32.04
C GLU A 223 5.46 -41.34 -32.11
N ILE A 224 5.61 -40.02 -31.88
CA ILE A 224 6.92 -39.38 -31.84
C ILE A 224 7.76 -39.94 -30.69
N ILE A 225 7.19 -40.08 -29.50
CA ILE A 225 7.90 -40.61 -28.32
C ILE A 225 8.31 -42.08 -28.58
N GLU A 226 7.41 -42.90 -29.10
CA GLU A 226 7.71 -44.30 -29.45
C GLU A 226 8.84 -44.39 -30.47
N SER A 227 8.88 -43.51 -31.47
CA SER A 227 9.95 -43.48 -32.47
C SER A 227 11.34 -43.22 -31.89
N PHE A 228 11.43 -42.55 -30.74
CA PHE A 228 12.69 -42.27 -30.03
C PHE A 228 13.08 -43.36 -29.02
N ILE A 229 12.14 -44.23 -28.60
CA ILE A 229 12.42 -45.28 -27.61
C ILE A 229 12.96 -46.55 -28.27
N VAL A 230 12.84 -46.69 -29.58
CA VAL A 230 13.23 -47.89 -30.35
C VAL A 230 14.71 -47.90 -30.81
N TYR A 231 15.58 -47.09 -30.16
CA TYR A 231 17.01 -47.12 -30.41
C TYR A 231 17.84 -47.35 -29.15
#